data_c5f9a38b357eead7b585dce712a1d03c
#
_entry.id   c5f9a38b357eead7b585dce712a1d03c
#
_cell.length_a   1.000
_cell.length_b   1.000
_cell.length_c   1.000
_cell.angle_alpha   90.00
_cell.angle_beta   90.00
_cell.angle_gamma   90.00
#
_symmetry.space_group_name_H-M   'P 1'
#
loop_
_entity.id
_entity.type
_entity.pdbx_description
1 polymer ?
#
loop_
_entity_poly.entity_id
_entity_poly.type
_entity_poly.pdbx_seq_one_letter_code
_entity_poly.pdbx_strand_id
1 'polypeptide(L)'
;RDFCLSRGLGDVYKRQIKELNIAEQLFGIDISPNMLEIAKNKLGNDATLILGDSERLPFEDSSFDAIVCNDSFHHYPQPDIVEKEVSRCLKQNGVFIIGDCWQPIGARQIMNYYMKHSNSGDVKIYSKKEMLLLLSKDFHEIEWKSFGTRSCLIIAYNN
;
A
#
# COMPACT_ATOMS: atom_id res chain seq x y z
N ARG A 1 -2.61 7.40 17.42
CA ARG A 1 -2.15 6.42 16.40
C ARG A 1 -2.59 6.93 15.06
N ASP A 2 -1.65 7.27 14.20
CA ASP A 2 -1.91 7.92 12.92
C ASP A 2 -1.72 6.90 11.79
N PHE A 3 -2.69 6.81 10.89
CA PHE A 3 -2.71 5.86 9.78
C PHE A 3 -2.71 6.61 8.45
N CYS A 4 -1.88 6.19 7.52
CA CYS A 4 -1.92 6.60 6.13
C CYS A 4 -2.35 5.44 5.23
N LEU A 5 -3.23 5.73 4.29
CA LEU A 5 -3.71 4.77 3.29
C LEU A 5 -3.32 5.25 1.90
N SER A 6 -2.63 4.42 1.12
CA SER A 6 -2.34 4.73 -0.26
C SER A 6 -3.26 3.97 -1.21
N ARG A 7 -3.45 4.47 -2.40
CA ARG A 7 -4.25 4.06 -3.58
C ARG A 7 -5.05 2.74 -3.42
N GLY A 8 -6.20 2.63 -4.07
CA GLY A 8 -7.03 1.42 -3.99
C GLY A 8 -7.82 1.31 -2.69
N LEU A 9 -8.29 2.42 -2.20
CA LEU A 9 -9.08 2.55 -0.98
C LEU A 9 -10.37 1.69 -1.02
N GLY A 10 -10.20 0.36 -0.98
CA GLY A 10 -11.30 -0.60 -0.90
C GLY A 10 -12.18 -0.33 0.32
N ASP A 11 -13.49 -0.33 0.11
CA ASP A 11 -14.52 0.11 1.06
C ASP A 11 -14.50 -0.60 2.41
N VAL A 12 -14.06 -1.85 2.41
CA VAL A 12 -14.17 -2.75 3.56
C VAL A 12 -13.18 -2.39 4.68
N TYR A 13 -11.94 -2.08 4.34
CA TYR A 13 -10.89 -1.82 5.34
C TYR A 13 -11.06 -0.50 6.09
N LYS A 14 -11.52 0.54 5.42
CA LYS A 14 -11.72 1.86 6.03
C LYS A 14 -12.83 1.87 7.05
N ARG A 15 -13.93 1.23 6.69
CA ARG A 15 -15.04 1.06 7.61
C ARG A 15 -14.63 0.26 8.84
N GLN A 16 -13.82 -0.79 8.65
CA GLN A 16 -13.31 -1.61 9.75
C GLN A 16 -12.33 -0.84 10.66
N ILE A 17 -11.40 -0.05 10.11
CA ILE A 17 -10.48 0.78 10.89
C ILE A 17 -11.27 1.79 11.73
N LYS A 18 -12.30 2.40 11.16
CA LYS A 18 -13.21 3.31 11.86
C LYS A 18 -14.04 2.59 12.93
N GLU A 19 -14.69 1.48 12.58
CA GLU A 19 -15.54 0.70 13.51
C GLU A 19 -14.74 0.14 14.69
N LEU A 20 -13.47 -0.19 14.49
CA LEU A 20 -12.59 -0.67 15.54
C LEU A 20 -11.96 0.46 16.38
N ASN A 21 -12.17 1.73 16.01
CA ASN A 21 -11.62 2.91 16.70
C ASN A 21 -10.11 2.82 16.95
N ILE A 22 -9.35 2.29 15.97
CA ILE A 22 -7.94 1.98 16.08
C ILE A 22 -7.06 3.22 15.79
N ALA A 23 -7.56 4.16 14.97
CA ALA A 23 -6.83 5.34 14.55
C ALA A 23 -7.39 6.60 15.18
N GLU A 24 -6.52 7.47 15.69
CA GLU A 24 -6.86 8.82 16.14
C GLU A 24 -6.99 9.78 14.94
N GLN A 25 -6.12 9.63 13.96
CA GLN A 25 -6.16 10.37 12.69
C GLN A 25 -5.99 9.41 11.52
N LEU A 26 -6.77 9.64 10.47
CA LEU A 26 -6.73 8.86 9.24
C LEU A 26 -6.41 9.78 8.06
N PHE A 27 -5.36 9.43 7.33
CA PHE A 27 -4.95 10.12 6.11
C PHE A 27 -5.12 9.18 4.92
N GLY A 28 -5.49 9.73 3.76
CA GLY A 28 -5.53 9.01 2.50
C GLY A 28 -4.83 9.80 1.41
N ILE A 29 -3.97 9.13 0.64
CA ILE A 29 -3.30 9.73 -0.49
C ILE A 29 -3.64 8.96 -1.78
N ASP A 30 -3.89 9.67 -2.85
CA ASP A 30 -4.07 9.10 -4.19
C ASP A 30 -3.62 10.10 -5.23
N ILE A 31 -3.04 9.62 -6.33
CA ILE A 31 -2.64 10.45 -7.48
C ILE A 31 -3.86 10.84 -8.35
N SER A 32 -4.98 10.15 -8.20
CA SER A 32 -6.21 10.36 -8.97
C SER A 32 -7.20 11.24 -8.21
N PRO A 33 -7.55 12.44 -8.73
CA PRO A 33 -8.60 13.28 -8.14
C PRO A 33 -9.95 12.55 -8.05
N ASN A 34 -10.28 11.74 -9.06
CA ASN A 34 -11.53 10.97 -9.09
C ASN A 34 -11.60 9.94 -7.96
N MET A 35 -10.48 9.26 -7.66
CA MET A 35 -10.41 8.30 -6.56
C MET A 35 -10.54 8.99 -5.21
N LEU A 36 -9.97 10.19 -5.06
CA LEU A 36 -10.14 11.00 -3.85
C LEU A 36 -11.58 11.47 -3.68
N GLU A 37 -12.28 11.83 -4.74
CA GLU A 37 -13.69 12.19 -4.68
C GLU A 37 -14.56 11.00 -4.24
N ILE A 38 -14.34 9.82 -4.80
CA ILE A 38 -15.00 8.58 -4.37
C ILE A 38 -14.71 8.30 -2.88
N ALA A 39 -13.45 8.44 -2.47
CA ALA A 39 -13.05 8.25 -1.08
C ALA A 39 -13.74 9.27 -0.15
N LYS A 40 -13.84 10.53 -0.55
CA LYS A 40 -14.50 11.60 0.20
C LYS A 40 -15.99 11.33 0.39
N ASN A 41 -16.67 10.86 -0.66
CA ASN A 41 -18.07 10.50 -0.59
C ASN A 41 -18.34 9.33 0.38
N LYS A 42 -17.37 8.45 0.58
CA LYS A 42 -17.47 7.29 1.46
C LYS A 42 -17.03 7.56 2.91
N LEU A 43 -16.01 8.35 3.10
CA LEU A 43 -15.40 8.62 4.41
C LEU A 43 -15.91 9.93 5.05
N GLY A 44 -16.45 10.82 4.25
CA GLY A 44 -16.89 12.14 4.74
C GLY A 44 -15.72 12.92 5.35
N ASN A 45 -15.86 13.32 6.59
CA ASN A 45 -14.86 14.07 7.35
C ASN A 45 -13.97 13.17 8.25
N ASP A 46 -14.10 11.85 8.14
CA ASP A 46 -13.39 10.91 9.01
C ASP A 46 -11.94 10.68 8.57
N ALA A 47 -11.54 11.20 7.40
CA ALA A 47 -10.17 11.12 6.91
C ALA A 47 -9.75 12.42 6.22
N THR A 48 -8.49 12.77 6.36
CA THR A 48 -7.85 13.83 5.58
C THR A 48 -7.35 13.22 4.27
N LEU A 49 -7.93 13.67 3.14
CA LEU A 49 -7.59 13.15 1.81
C LEU A 49 -6.69 14.14 1.07
N ILE A 50 -5.59 13.64 0.53
CA ILE A 50 -4.53 14.45 -0.10
C ILE A 50 -4.29 13.93 -1.52
N LEU A 51 -4.27 14.85 -2.48
CA LEU A 51 -3.81 14.57 -3.83
C LEU A 51 -2.27 14.54 -3.81
N GLY A 52 -1.68 13.40 -4.12
CA GLY A 52 -0.24 13.25 -4.08
C GLY A 52 0.25 11.93 -4.66
N ASP A 53 1.56 11.83 -4.80
CA ASP A 53 2.26 10.67 -5.32
C ASP A 53 2.92 9.90 -4.18
N SER A 54 2.79 8.58 -4.19
CA SER A 54 3.43 7.68 -3.22
C SER A 54 4.96 7.67 -3.35
N GLU A 55 5.50 8.07 -4.50
CA GLU A 55 6.95 8.23 -4.69
C GLU A 55 7.50 9.49 -3.99
N ARG A 56 6.62 10.38 -3.51
CA ARG A 56 6.96 11.58 -2.75
C ARG A 56 5.83 11.92 -1.79
N LEU A 57 5.81 11.29 -0.65
CA LEU A 57 4.78 11.48 0.36
C LEU A 57 4.87 12.89 0.99
N PRO A 58 3.76 13.67 1.01
CA PRO A 58 3.75 15.03 1.54
C PRO A 58 3.62 15.05 3.08
N PHE A 59 4.38 14.19 3.75
CA PHE A 59 4.36 14.05 5.20
C PHE A 59 5.77 14.17 5.79
N GLU A 60 5.84 14.54 7.04
CA GLU A 60 7.10 14.62 7.78
C GLU A 60 7.63 13.21 8.11
N ASP A 61 8.92 13.14 8.43
CA ASP A 61 9.56 11.91 8.88
C ASP A 61 8.92 11.44 10.20
N SER A 62 8.81 10.12 10.35
CA SER A 62 8.32 9.50 11.60
C SER A 62 6.94 10.02 12.06
N SER A 63 6.03 10.29 11.13
CA SER A 63 4.70 10.83 11.41
C SER A 63 3.63 9.76 11.64
N PHE A 64 3.81 8.54 11.11
CA PHE A 64 2.77 7.50 11.17
C PHE A 64 3.16 6.29 12.02
N ASP A 65 2.18 5.75 12.74
CA ASP A 65 2.30 4.44 13.41
C ASP A 65 2.08 3.28 12.45
N ALA A 66 1.25 3.49 11.41
CA ALA A 66 1.04 2.50 10.37
C ALA A 66 0.74 3.14 9.01
N ILE A 67 1.22 2.51 7.95
CA ILE A 67 0.88 2.85 6.56
C ILE A 67 0.33 1.58 5.89
N VAL A 68 -0.77 1.75 5.16
CA VAL A 68 -1.44 0.65 4.45
C VAL A 68 -1.47 0.93 2.95
N CYS A 69 -0.97 -0.01 2.17
CA CYS A 69 -1.06 -0.03 0.72
C CYS A 69 -1.94 -1.22 0.30
N ASN A 70 -3.13 -0.94 -0.23
CA ASN A 70 -4.06 -2.00 -0.61
C ASN A 70 -4.39 -1.93 -2.10
N ASP A 71 -4.18 -3.07 -2.80
CA ASP A 71 -4.47 -3.27 -4.22
C ASP A 71 -3.87 -2.16 -5.11
N SER A 72 -2.62 -1.78 -4.83
CA SER A 72 -1.96 -0.71 -5.57
C SER A 72 -0.45 -0.88 -5.73
N PHE A 73 0.19 -1.77 -4.97
CA PHE A 73 1.64 -1.93 -5.04
C PHE A 73 2.11 -2.40 -6.43
N HIS A 74 1.30 -3.20 -7.11
CA HIS A 74 1.56 -3.67 -8.48
C HIS A 74 1.48 -2.58 -9.57
N HIS A 75 1.01 -1.37 -9.22
CA HIS A 75 0.98 -0.22 -10.13
C HIS A 75 2.20 0.71 -10.02
N TYR A 76 3.06 0.55 -9.00
CA TYR A 76 4.17 1.48 -8.81
C TYR A 76 5.29 1.25 -9.83
N PRO A 77 5.67 2.28 -10.62
CA PRO A 77 6.80 2.20 -11.54
C PRO A 77 8.13 2.06 -10.80
N GLN A 78 8.26 2.72 -9.66
CA GLN A 78 9.49 2.77 -8.85
C GLN A 78 9.20 2.34 -7.40
N PRO A 79 8.94 1.05 -7.14
CA PRO A 79 8.51 0.55 -5.83
C PRO A 79 9.56 0.71 -4.73
N ASP A 80 10.83 0.79 -5.08
CA ASP A 80 11.94 1.07 -4.19
C ASP A 80 11.95 2.53 -3.69
N ILE A 81 11.46 3.48 -4.47
CA ILE A 81 11.25 4.86 -4.02
C ILE A 81 10.08 4.92 -3.06
N VAL A 82 8.96 4.26 -3.40
CA VAL A 82 7.77 4.20 -2.53
C VAL A 82 8.11 3.55 -1.19
N GLU A 83 8.86 2.47 -1.20
CA GLU A 83 9.31 1.77 0.01
C GLU A 83 10.12 2.68 0.94
N LYS A 84 11.07 3.45 0.40
CA LYS A 84 11.87 4.42 1.17
C LYS A 84 11.02 5.56 1.73
N GLU A 85 10.09 6.10 0.95
CA GLU A 85 9.18 7.16 1.42
C GLU A 85 8.26 6.66 2.54
N VAL A 86 7.77 5.42 2.43
CA VAL A 86 6.99 4.77 3.48
C VAL A 86 7.83 4.59 4.74
N SER A 87 9.06 4.06 4.63
CA SER A 87 9.98 3.91 5.76
C SER A 87 10.28 5.25 6.42
N ARG A 88 10.56 6.31 5.64
CA ARG A 88 10.79 7.66 6.15
C ARG A 88 9.62 8.20 6.97
N CYS A 89 8.40 8.02 6.47
CA CYS A 89 7.20 8.53 7.12
C CYS A 89 6.74 7.70 8.32
N LEU A 90 7.14 6.44 8.42
CA LEU A 90 6.84 5.58 9.56
C LEU A 90 7.74 5.92 10.75
N LYS A 91 7.15 5.87 11.94
CA LYS A 91 7.90 5.87 13.19
C LYS A 91 8.75 4.61 13.31
N GLN A 92 9.72 4.62 14.20
CA GLN A 92 10.47 3.40 14.58
C GLN A 92 9.48 2.33 15.09
N ASN A 93 9.63 1.10 14.62
CA ASN A 93 8.69 -0.01 14.81
C ASN A 93 7.27 0.26 14.28
N GLY A 94 7.07 1.30 13.48
CA GLY A 94 5.84 1.52 12.74
C GLY A 94 5.61 0.41 11.71
N VAL A 95 4.35 0.18 11.33
CA VAL A 95 3.96 -0.98 10.55
C VAL A 95 3.60 -0.60 9.12
N PHE A 96 4.23 -1.24 8.14
CA PHE A 96 3.81 -1.20 6.75
C PHE A 96 2.99 -2.44 6.39
N ILE A 97 1.76 -2.25 5.93
CA ILE A 97 0.85 -3.33 5.55
C ILE A 97 0.57 -3.23 4.06
N ILE A 98 0.88 -4.30 3.32
CA ILE A 98 0.60 -4.39 1.89
C ILE A 98 -0.40 -5.53 1.64
N GLY A 99 -1.60 -5.20 1.17
CA GLY A 99 -2.56 -6.15 0.62
C GLY A 99 -2.54 -6.04 -0.90
N ASP A 100 -2.15 -7.10 -1.62
CA ASP A 100 -2.01 -6.99 -3.06
C ASP A 100 -2.33 -8.30 -3.79
N CYS A 101 -2.44 -8.20 -5.12
CA CYS A 101 -2.62 -9.37 -5.97
C CYS A 101 -1.35 -10.24 -5.96
N TRP A 102 -1.57 -11.55 -5.94
CA TRP A 102 -0.51 -12.55 -6.02
C TRP A 102 -0.92 -13.69 -6.94
N GLN A 103 0.05 -14.26 -7.64
CA GLN A 103 -0.19 -15.39 -8.54
C GLN A 103 0.94 -16.42 -8.41
N PRO A 104 0.63 -17.72 -8.57
CA PRO A 104 1.64 -18.77 -8.73
C PRO A 104 2.56 -18.51 -9.92
N ILE A 105 3.75 -19.10 -9.89
CA ILE A 105 4.86 -18.80 -10.80
C ILE A 105 4.47 -18.78 -12.29
N GLY A 106 3.78 -19.79 -12.79
CA GLY A 106 3.39 -19.87 -14.20
C GLY A 106 2.39 -18.77 -14.60
N ALA A 107 1.31 -18.61 -13.85
CA ALA A 107 0.28 -17.61 -14.10
C ALA A 107 0.87 -16.19 -13.99
N ARG A 108 1.71 -15.93 -12.97
CA ARG A 108 2.37 -14.64 -12.78
C ARG A 108 3.25 -14.25 -13.97
N GLN A 109 4.04 -15.16 -14.50
CA GLN A 109 4.90 -14.89 -15.66
C GLN A 109 4.09 -14.50 -16.89
N ILE A 110 3.01 -15.22 -17.15
CA ILE A 110 2.10 -14.92 -18.26
C ILE A 110 1.44 -13.55 -18.05
N MET A 111 0.90 -13.28 -16.87
CA MET A 111 0.26 -12.00 -16.57
C MET A 111 1.25 -10.83 -16.67
N ASN A 112 2.44 -10.94 -16.11
CA ASN A 112 3.46 -9.90 -16.21
C ASN A 112 3.92 -9.65 -17.66
N TYR A 113 3.89 -10.66 -18.52
CA TYR A 113 4.14 -10.47 -19.94
C TYR A 113 3.04 -9.64 -20.61
N TYR A 114 1.77 -9.94 -20.32
CA TYR A 114 0.64 -9.18 -20.88
C TYR A 114 0.56 -7.76 -20.32
N MET A 115 0.84 -7.55 -19.02
CA MET A 115 0.84 -6.23 -18.40
C MET A 115 1.78 -5.25 -19.09
N LYS A 116 2.97 -5.69 -19.51
CA LYS A 116 3.93 -4.85 -20.26
C LYS A 116 3.38 -4.31 -21.59
N HIS A 117 2.35 -4.95 -22.16
CA HIS A 117 1.74 -4.59 -23.44
C HIS A 117 0.32 -4.05 -23.25
N SER A 118 -0.15 -3.92 -22.03
CA SER A 118 -1.47 -3.41 -21.67
C SER A 118 -1.40 -1.93 -21.28
N ASN A 119 -2.48 -1.21 -21.56
CA ASN A 119 -2.66 0.17 -21.10
C ASN A 119 -3.44 0.25 -19.76
N SER A 120 -3.49 -0.86 -19.00
CA SER A 120 -4.23 -0.94 -17.73
C SER A 120 -3.58 -0.14 -16.58
N GLY A 121 -2.33 0.27 -16.74
CA GLY A 121 -1.57 0.94 -15.68
C GLY A 121 -0.94 -0.03 -14.66
N ASP A 122 -1.12 -1.34 -14.86
CA ASP A 122 -0.45 -2.37 -14.05
C ASP A 122 1.01 -2.50 -14.49
N VAL A 123 1.93 -2.51 -13.54
CA VAL A 123 3.36 -2.60 -13.83
C VAL A 123 3.85 -4.04 -13.64
N LYS A 124 3.60 -4.64 -12.48
CA LYS A 124 4.14 -5.96 -12.16
C LYS A 124 3.47 -6.61 -10.96
N ILE A 125 3.14 -7.91 -11.09
CA ILE A 125 2.82 -8.78 -9.95
C ILE A 125 4.12 -9.35 -9.40
N TYR A 126 4.42 -9.08 -8.14
CA TYR A 126 5.64 -9.49 -7.47
C TYR A 126 5.55 -10.93 -6.95
N SER A 127 6.67 -11.64 -6.94
CA SER A 127 6.81 -12.88 -6.19
C SER A 127 7.08 -12.58 -4.71
N LYS A 128 6.84 -13.57 -3.84
CA LYS A 128 7.24 -13.49 -2.43
C LYS A 128 8.71 -13.09 -2.28
N LYS A 129 9.62 -13.75 -3.03
CA LYS A 129 11.05 -13.48 -2.96
C LYS A 129 11.42 -12.04 -3.33
N GLU A 130 10.80 -11.50 -4.39
CA GLU A 130 11.03 -10.12 -4.83
C GLU A 130 10.56 -9.12 -3.78
N MET A 131 9.36 -9.31 -3.22
CA MET A 131 8.84 -8.43 -2.17
C MET A 131 9.67 -8.47 -0.90
N LEU A 132 10.06 -9.67 -0.43
CA LEU A 132 10.93 -9.80 0.74
C LEU A 132 12.29 -9.14 0.51
N LEU A 133 12.87 -9.28 -0.68
CA LEU A 133 14.15 -8.64 -1.02
C LEU A 133 14.02 -7.12 -1.08
N LEU A 134 12.92 -6.59 -1.62
CA LEU A 134 12.66 -5.17 -1.68
C LEU A 134 12.55 -4.59 -0.27
N LEU A 135 11.64 -5.13 0.54
CA LEU A 135 11.34 -4.60 1.86
C LEU A 135 12.47 -4.83 2.89
N SER A 136 13.32 -5.84 2.72
CA SER A 136 14.43 -6.11 3.65
C SER A 136 15.52 -5.04 3.69
N LYS A 137 15.45 -4.01 2.85
CA LYS A 137 16.39 -2.89 2.84
C LYS A 137 16.17 -1.94 4.02
N ASP A 138 14.91 -1.64 4.29
CA ASP A 138 14.52 -0.62 5.28
C ASP A 138 13.56 -1.17 6.36
N PHE A 139 13.10 -2.41 6.20
CA PHE A 139 12.18 -3.08 7.13
C PHE A 139 12.75 -4.37 7.69
N HIS A 140 12.31 -4.73 8.90
CA HIS A 140 12.60 -5.99 9.57
C HIS A 140 11.30 -6.77 9.88
N GLU A 141 11.41 -8.01 10.38
CA GLU A 141 10.28 -8.87 10.76
C GLU A 141 9.17 -8.93 9.69
N ILE A 142 9.57 -9.22 8.44
CA ILE A 142 8.66 -9.22 7.32
C ILE A 142 7.85 -10.52 7.27
N GLU A 143 6.56 -10.45 7.54
CA GLU A 143 5.62 -11.56 7.40
C GLU A 143 4.96 -11.57 6.02
N TRP A 144 4.83 -12.75 5.44
CA TRP A 144 4.08 -12.97 4.21
C TRP A 144 2.99 -14.02 4.42
N LYS A 145 1.75 -13.66 4.10
CA LYS A 145 0.59 -14.56 4.12
C LYS A 145 -0.10 -14.55 2.76
N SER A 146 -0.31 -15.70 2.12
CA SER A 146 -1.13 -15.81 0.91
C SER A 146 -2.56 -16.17 1.27
N PHE A 147 -3.51 -15.58 0.56
CA PHE A 147 -4.93 -15.89 0.66
C PHE A 147 -5.39 -16.52 -0.66
N GLY A 148 -5.60 -17.82 -0.65
CA GLY A 148 -5.89 -18.58 -1.86
C GLY A 148 -4.75 -18.46 -2.89
N THR A 149 -5.13 -18.33 -4.16
CA THR A 149 -4.18 -18.25 -5.30
C THR A 149 -4.08 -16.85 -5.91
N ARG A 150 -4.74 -15.84 -5.34
CA ARG A 150 -4.90 -14.54 -6.00
C ARG A 150 -4.48 -13.34 -5.17
N SER A 151 -4.32 -13.48 -3.86
CA SER A 151 -4.03 -12.35 -2.98
C SER A 151 -2.94 -12.70 -1.97
N CYS A 152 -2.20 -11.68 -1.53
CA CYS A 152 -1.26 -11.79 -0.43
C CYS A 152 -1.42 -10.62 0.54
N LEU A 153 -0.99 -10.83 1.76
CA LEU A 153 -0.81 -9.82 2.79
C LEU A 153 0.65 -9.85 3.24
N ILE A 154 1.25 -8.69 3.31
CA ILE A 154 2.60 -8.51 3.81
C ILE A 154 2.54 -7.53 4.97
N ILE A 155 3.20 -7.84 6.04
CA ILE A 155 3.35 -6.99 7.22
C ILE A 155 4.84 -6.84 7.45
N ALA A 156 5.33 -5.61 7.53
CA ALA A 156 6.73 -5.30 7.74
C ALA A 156 6.87 -4.19 8.78
N TYR A 157 7.87 -4.27 9.64
CA TYR A 157 8.13 -3.30 10.69
C TYR A 157 9.32 -2.41 10.32
N ASN A 158 9.15 -1.10 10.50
CA ASN A 158 10.19 -0.09 10.20
C ASN A 158 11.36 -0.19 11.20
N ASN A 159 12.58 0.01 10.70
CA ASN A 159 13.81 -0.02 11.51
C ASN A 159 13.93 1.17 12.46
#